data_b89b966a1f88bbe47ad86b4a8f2100c8
#
_entry.id   b89b966a1f88bbe47ad86b4a8f2100c8
#
_cell.length_a   1.000
_cell.length_b   1.000
_cell.length_c   1.000
_cell.angle_alpha   90.00
_cell.angle_beta   90.00
_cell.angle_gamma   90.00
#
_symmetry.space_group_name_H-M   'P 1'
#
loop_
_entity.id
_entity.type
_entity.pdbx_description
1 polymer ?
#
loop_
_entity_poly.entity_id
_entity_poly.type
_entity_poly.pdbx_seq_one_letter_code
_entity_poly.pdbx_strand_id
1 'polypeptide(L)'
;MDKIPLTQAGFSKLDAELKHLKTVERPAIIRAISEAREHGDLSENAEYHSAKEKQSFIEGRVKELEGVISLADVIDPSKLSGPIKFGATVEVVDEDTDEEKTYQIVGEYEADIEAGKLNMKSPLSRALIGKEEGDSVEVRTPGGVRSYEILSISYQ
;
A
#
# COMPACT_ATOMS: atom_id res chain seq x y z
N MET A 1 -13.57 -12.43 11.05
CA MET A 1 -12.98 -11.19 10.51
C MET A 1 -12.43 -11.44 9.12
N ASP A 2 -12.57 -10.46 8.25
CA ASP A 2 -12.12 -10.59 6.87
C ASP A 2 -10.59 -10.59 6.81
N LYS A 3 -10.05 -11.47 5.99
CA LYS A 3 -8.62 -11.52 5.75
C LYS A 3 -8.19 -10.39 4.81
N ILE A 4 -6.96 -9.94 4.97
CA ILE A 4 -6.39 -8.86 4.17
C ILE A 4 -5.43 -9.48 3.16
N PRO A 5 -5.73 -9.40 1.84
CA PRO A 5 -4.82 -9.97 0.84
C PRO A 5 -3.58 -9.11 0.67
N LEU A 6 -2.43 -9.77 0.68
CA LEU A 6 -1.13 -9.13 0.46
C LEU A 6 -0.30 -10.04 -0.44
N THR A 7 0.51 -9.43 -1.32
CA THR A 7 1.54 -10.22 -2.00
C THR A 7 2.64 -10.53 -1.00
N GLN A 8 3.48 -11.52 -1.31
CA GLN A 8 4.64 -11.84 -0.47
C GLN A 8 5.53 -10.60 -0.29
N ALA A 9 5.75 -9.83 -1.35
CA ALA A 9 6.55 -8.61 -1.29
C ALA A 9 5.92 -7.56 -0.37
N GLY A 10 4.60 -7.37 -0.46
CA GLY A 10 3.89 -6.42 0.38
C GLY A 10 3.91 -6.83 1.85
N PHE A 11 3.70 -8.11 2.14
CA PHE A 11 3.80 -8.62 3.50
C PHE A 11 5.19 -8.39 4.08
N SER A 12 6.24 -8.73 3.33
CA SER A 12 7.63 -8.55 3.78
C SER A 12 7.95 -7.09 4.08
N LYS A 13 7.45 -6.17 3.25
CA LYS A 13 7.66 -4.73 3.45
C LYS A 13 6.98 -4.23 4.72
N LEU A 14 5.74 -4.64 4.97
CA LEU A 14 5.01 -4.23 6.17
C LEU A 14 5.64 -4.85 7.44
N ASP A 15 6.07 -6.10 7.36
CA ASP A 15 6.73 -6.76 8.47
C ASP A 15 8.05 -6.07 8.82
N ALA A 16 8.83 -5.68 7.82
CA ALA A 16 10.07 -4.94 8.01
C ALA A 16 9.82 -3.56 8.63
N GLU A 17 8.78 -2.86 8.17
CA GLU A 17 8.39 -1.58 8.74
C GLU A 17 8.02 -1.74 10.22
N LEU A 18 7.22 -2.74 10.55
CA LEU A 18 6.82 -3.01 11.94
C LEU A 18 8.03 -3.26 12.84
N LYS A 19 8.96 -4.10 12.38
CA LYS A 19 10.19 -4.39 13.13
C LYS A 19 11.02 -3.13 13.34
N HIS A 20 11.17 -2.30 12.32
CA HIS A 20 11.90 -1.04 12.42
C HIS A 20 11.27 -0.09 13.44
N LEU A 21 9.94 0.04 13.41
CA LEU A 21 9.23 0.87 14.38
C LEU A 21 9.45 0.39 15.81
N LYS A 22 9.40 -0.92 16.05
CA LYS A 22 9.52 -1.50 17.39
C LYS A 22 10.95 -1.51 17.92
N THR A 23 11.94 -1.72 17.04
CA THR A 23 13.34 -1.91 17.45
C THR A 23 14.21 -0.67 17.30
N VAL A 24 13.84 0.28 16.45
CA VAL A 24 14.61 1.49 16.18
C VAL A 24 13.85 2.75 16.59
N GLU A 25 12.69 2.98 15.99
CA GLU A 25 11.94 4.22 16.20
C GLU A 25 11.39 4.37 17.62
N ARG A 26 10.80 3.30 18.15
CA ARG A 26 10.22 3.34 19.51
C ARG A 26 11.29 3.61 20.58
N PRO A 27 12.43 2.89 20.62
CA PRO A 27 13.47 3.21 21.57
C PRO A 27 14.03 4.61 21.41
N ALA A 28 14.18 5.09 20.17
CA ALA A 28 14.72 6.42 19.91
C ALA A 28 13.80 7.51 20.44
N ILE A 29 12.48 7.37 20.24
CA ILE A 29 11.52 8.40 20.72
C ILE A 29 11.39 8.38 22.24
N ILE A 30 11.50 7.21 22.86
CA ILE A 30 11.50 7.10 24.32
C ILE A 30 12.69 7.88 24.90
N ARG A 31 13.87 7.74 24.30
CA ARG A 31 15.07 8.50 24.70
C ARG A 31 14.88 10.01 24.48
N ALA A 32 14.31 10.38 23.33
CA ALA A 32 14.06 11.80 23.01
C ALA A 32 13.12 12.44 24.04
N ILE A 33 12.09 11.73 24.47
CA ILE A 33 11.16 12.21 25.50
C ILE A 33 11.90 12.38 26.84
N SER A 34 12.70 11.39 27.22
CA SER A 34 13.48 11.46 28.46
C SER A 34 14.43 12.66 28.46
N GLU A 35 15.14 12.88 27.35
CA GLU A 35 16.04 14.03 27.21
C GLU A 35 15.29 15.36 27.24
N ALA A 36 14.15 15.45 26.59
CA ALA A 36 13.33 16.65 26.58
C ALA A 36 12.81 17.02 27.98
N ARG A 37 12.50 16.02 28.81
CA ARG A 37 12.04 16.23 30.18
C ARG A 37 13.11 16.88 31.05
N GLU A 38 14.37 16.62 30.75
CA GLU A 38 15.49 17.21 31.50
C GLU A 38 15.60 18.71 31.30
N HIS A 39 14.96 19.29 30.27
CA HIS A 39 15.00 20.71 29.98
C HIS A 39 14.02 21.56 30.83
N GLY A 40 13.25 20.94 31.73
CA GLY A 40 12.43 21.61 32.72
C GLY A 40 10.94 21.65 32.40
N ASP A 41 10.33 22.85 32.34
CA ASP A 41 8.88 23.01 32.25
C ASP A 41 8.27 22.33 31.04
N LEU A 42 7.50 21.26 31.29
CA LEU A 42 6.87 20.44 30.25
C LEU A 42 5.77 21.18 29.50
N SER A 43 5.06 22.10 30.13
CA SER A 43 3.94 22.81 29.49
C SER A 43 4.39 23.75 28.37
N GLU A 44 5.61 24.26 28.44
CA GLU A 44 6.17 25.17 27.45
C GLU A 44 7.30 24.55 26.64
N ASN A 45 7.58 23.27 26.86
CA ASN A 45 8.69 22.57 26.21
C ASN A 45 8.24 22.02 24.85
N ALA A 46 8.58 22.75 23.77
CA ALA A 46 8.22 22.37 22.42
C ALA A 46 8.85 21.04 22.00
N GLU A 47 10.07 20.76 22.45
CA GLU A 47 10.73 19.49 22.13
C GLU A 47 10.00 18.30 22.76
N TYR A 48 9.54 18.46 24.00
CA TYR A 48 8.76 17.44 24.70
C TYR A 48 7.43 17.17 23.98
N HIS A 49 6.69 18.22 23.64
CA HIS A 49 5.40 18.08 22.97
C HIS A 49 5.54 17.46 21.58
N SER A 50 6.57 17.86 20.83
CA SER A 50 6.87 17.30 19.51
C SER A 50 7.21 15.81 19.62
N ALA A 51 8.02 15.44 20.61
CA ALA A 51 8.41 14.04 20.81
C ALA A 51 7.21 13.18 21.22
N LYS A 52 6.32 13.70 22.07
CA LYS A 52 5.10 13.00 22.48
C LYS A 52 4.16 12.78 21.29
N GLU A 53 4.03 13.77 20.43
CA GLU A 53 3.22 13.67 19.23
C GLU A 53 3.78 12.59 18.28
N LYS A 54 5.10 12.60 18.09
CA LYS A 54 5.76 11.57 17.27
C LYS A 54 5.58 10.18 17.88
N GLN A 55 5.66 10.06 19.22
CA GLN A 55 5.43 8.79 19.90
C GLN A 55 4.02 8.26 19.61
N SER A 56 3.01 9.12 19.68
CA SER A 56 1.63 8.75 19.38
C SER A 56 1.49 8.22 17.95
N PHE A 57 2.16 8.88 17.00
CA PHE A 57 2.17 8.43 15.61
C PHE A 57 2.82 7.04 15.47
N ILE A 58 3.97 6.84 16.10
CA ILE A 58 4.68 5.55 16.06
C ILE A 58 3.81 4.44 16.65
N GLU A 59 3.21 4.66 17.84
CA GLU A 59 2.38 3.63 18.48
C GLU A 59 1.11 3.34 17.69
N GLY A 60 0.51 4.35 17.07
CA GLY A 60 -0.64 4.16 16.20
C GLY A 60 -0.30 3.32 14.98
N ARG A 61 0.86 3.58 14.36
CA ARG A 61 1.31 2.81 13.20
C ARG A 61 1.66 1.37 13.57
N VAL A 62 2.32 1.16 14.71
CA VAL A 62 2.60 -0.18 15.22
C VAL A 62 1.31 -0.98 15.37
N LYS A 63 0.31 -0.39 16.01
CA LYS A 63 -0.97 -1.05 16.23
C LYS A 63 -1.67 -1.38 14.91
N GLU A 64 -1.66 -0.45 13.96
CA GLU A 64 -2.24 -0.66 12.64
C GLU A 64 -1.56 -1.83 11.92
N LEU A 65 -0.21 -1.84 11.88
CA LEU A 65 0.53 -2.89 11.20
C LEU A 65 0.37 -4.25 11.88
N GLU A 66 0.34 -4.30 13.20
CA GLU A 66 0.09 -5.55 13.92
C GLU A 66 -1.30 -6.12 13.55
N GLY A 67 -2.29 -5.25 13.44
CA GLY A 67 -3.64 -5.66 13.02
C GLY A 67 -3.65 -6.20 11.59
N VAL A 68 -3.01 -5.51 10.66
CA VAL A 68 -2.93 -5.93 9.26
C VAL A 68 -2.21 -7.27 9.14
N ILE A 69 -1.07 -7.41 9.80
CA ILE A 69 -0.27 -8.65 9.74
C ILE A 69 -1.03 -9.82 10.33
N SER A 70 -1.78 -9.60 11.41
CA SER A 70 -2.57 -10.66 12.04
C SER A 70 -3.70 -11.18 11.14
N LEU A 71 -4.19 -10.34 10.22
CA LEU A 71 -5.26 -10.71 9.29
C LEU A 71 -4.73 -11.01 7.89
N ALA A 72 -3.43 -10.98 7.69
CA ALA A 72 -2.84 -11.14 6.36
C ALA A 72 -3.13 -12.50 5.74
N ASP A 73 -3.55 -12.47 4.48
CA ASP A 73 -3.64 -13.64 3.61
C ASP A 73 -2.59 -13.44 2.52
N VAL A 74 -1.44 -14.06 2.68
CA VAL A 74 -0.30 -13.86 1.78
C VAL A 74 -0.48 -14.70 0.53
N ILE A 75 -0.51 -14.03 -0.61
CA ILE A 75 -0.73 -14.64 -1.91
C ILE A 75 0.56 -14.54 -2.74
N ASP A 76 0.97 -15.66 -3.31
CA ASP A 76 2.11 -15.70 -4.24
C ASP A 76 1.57 -15.56 -5.67
N PRO A 77 1.76 -14.38 -6.31
CA PRO A 77 1.23 -14.16 -7.66
C PRO A 77 1.77 -15.16 -8.69
N SER A 78 2.99 -15.65 -8.52
CA SER A 78 3.60 -16.57 -9.48
C SER A 78 2.84 -17.91 -9.62
N LYS A 79 1.97 -18.20 -8.66
CA LYS A 79 1.15 -19.42 -8.67
C LYS A 79 -0.23 -19.20 -9.27
N LEU A 80 -0.54 -17.98 -9.70
CA LEU A 80 -1.83 -17.62 -10.26
C LEU A 80 -1.76 -17.58 -11.79
N SER A 81 -2.94 -17.69 -12.41
CA SER A 81 -3.09 -17.59 -13.87
C SER A 81 -4.53 -17.22 -14.22
N GLY A 82 -4.79 -16.98 -15.51
CA GLY A 82 -6.14 -16.72 -16.00
C GLY A 82 -6.49 -15.23 -16.05
N PRO A 83 -7.79 -14.90 -16.03
CA PRO A 83 -8.25 -13.51 -16.09
C PRO A 83 -7.69 -12.67 -14.95
N ILE A 84 -7.74 -11.35 -15.13
CA ILE A 84 -7.17 -10.40 -14.16
C ILE A 84 -7.84 -10.56 -12.80
N LYS A 85 -7.01 -10.66 -11.76
CA LYS A 85 -7.44 -10.73 -10.36
C LYS A 85 -6.33 -10.16 -9.48
N PHE A 86 -6.53 -10.19 -8.17
CA PHE A 86 -5.49 -9.75 -7.23
C PHE A 86 -4.13 -10.39 -7.58
N GLY A 87 -3.09 -9.56 -7.56
CA GLY A 87 -1.72 -10.00 -7.85
C GLY A 87 -1.33 -9.91 -9.31
N ALA A 88 -2.29 -9.73 -10.23
CA ALA A 88 -2.01 -9.65 -11.65
C ALA A 88 -1.19 -8.41 -11.99
N THR A 89 -0.18 -8.57 -12.84
CA THR A 89 0.54 -7.47 -13.47
C THR A 89 -0.04 -7.28 -14.85
N VAL A 90 -0.62 -6.10 -15.10
CA VAL A 90 -1.39 -5.80 -16.30
C VAL A 90 -0.75 -4.66 -17.06
N GLU A 91 -0.46 -4.89 -18.32
CA GLU A 91 0.00 -3.83 -19.22
C GLU A 91 -1.21 -3.33 -20.03
N VAL A 92 -1.47 -2.03 -19.94
CA VAL A 92 -2.60 -1.39 -20.62
C VAL A 92 -2.13 -0.24 -21.48
N VAL A 93 -2.90 0.09 -22.53
CA VAL A 93 -2.69 1.27 -23.36
C VAL A 93 -3.94 2.13 -23.32
N ASP A 94 -3.74 3.45 -23.11
CA ASP A 94 -4.81 4.43 -23.20
C ASP A 94 -5.18 4.57 -24.68
N GLU A 95 -6.43 4.24 -25.03
CA GLU A 95 -6.86 4.23 -26.42
C GLU A 95 -6.90 5.62 -27.06
N ASP A 96 -6.96 6.69 -26.25
CA ASP A 96 -6.99 8.07 -26.75
C ASP A 96 -5.59 8.66 -26.94
N THR A 97 -4.65 8.34 -26.05
CA THR A 97 -3.29 8.94 -26.05
C THR A 97 -2.21 7.99 -26.53
N ASP A 98 -2.51 6.71 -26.67
CA ASP A 98 -1.55 5.63 -26.96
C ASP A 98 -0.46 5.46 -25.90
N GLU A 99 -0.65 6.04 -24.70
CA GLU A 99 0.29 5.90 -23.60
C GLU A 99 0.13 4.53 -22.96
N GLU A 100 1.25 3.80 -22.81
CA GLU A 100 1.27 2.49 -22.17
C GLU A 100 1.67 2.60 -20.71
N LYS A 101 1.02 1.83 -19.86
CA LYS A 101 1.35 1.75 -18.42
C LYS A 101 1.23 0.32 -17.95
N THR A 102 2.04 -0.01 -16.95
CA THR A 102 2.03 -1.32 -16.31
C THR A 102 1.63 -1.16 -14.85
N TYR A 103 0.65 -1.94 -14.42
CA TYR A 103 0.16 -1.92 -13.04
C TYR A 103 0.12 -3.33 -12.48
N GLN A 104 0.41 -3.46 -11.19
CA GLN A 104 0.11 -4.68 -10.45
C GLN A 104 -1.08 -4.39 -9.53
N ILE A 105 -2.08 -5.26 -9.53
CA ILE A 105 -3.27 -5.12 -8.68
C ILE A 105 -2.96 -5.69 -7.30
N VAL A 106 -3.02 -4.83 -6.28
CA VAL A 106 -2.64 -5.16 -4.91
C VAL A 106 -3.70 -4.67 -3.93
N GLY A 107 -3.53 -4.97 -2.64
CA GLY A 107 -4.42 -4.46 -1.59
C GLY A 107 -4.09 -3.04 -1.19
N GLU A 108 -4.96 -2.41 -0.40
CA GLU A 108 -4.81 -1.00 -0.02
C GLU A 108 -3.54 -0.68 0.75
N TYR A 109 -3.05 -1.61 1.58
CA TYR A 109 -1.84 -1.40 2.39
C TYR A 109 -0.55 -1.51 1.57
N GLU A 110 -0.64 -2.02 0.37
CA GLU A 110 0.47 -2.21 -0.54
C GLU A 110 0.44 -1.22 -1.70
N ALA A 111 -0.70 -0.54 -1.90
CA ALA A 111 -0.92 0.34 -3.05
C ALA A 111 0.04 1.52 -3.07
N ASP A 112 0.61 1.77 -4.25
CA ASP A 112 1.51 2.89 -4.51
C ASP A 112 1.48 3.14 -6.02
N ILE A 113 0.68 4.10 -6.45
CA ILE A 113 0.46 4.36 -7.87
C ILE A 113 1.75 4.76 -8.61
N GLU A 114 2.65 5.47 -7.93
CA GLU A 114 3.93 5.87 -8.54
C GLU A 114 4.82 4.67 -8.81
N ALA A 115 4.71 3.63 -8.00
CA ALA A 115 5.44 2.37 -8.20
C ALA A 115 4.66 1.37 -9.06
N GLY A 116 3.52 1.77 -9.63
CA GLY A 116 2.69 0.89 -10.44
C GLY A 116 1.87 -0.12 -9.62
N LYS A 117 1.70 0.12 -8.32
CA LYS A 117 0.90 -0.74 -7.45
C LYS A 117 -0.50 -0.15 -7.31
N LEU A 118 -1.46 -0.75 -7.99
CA LEU A 118 -2.82 -0.26 -8.09
C LEU A 118 -3.72 -0.93 -7.06
N ASN A 119 -4.40 -0.11 -6.24
CA ASN A 119 -5.33 -0.62 -5.24
C ASN A 119 -6.46 -1.38 -5.91
N MET A 120 -6.72 -2.62 -5.49
CA MET A 120 -7.76 -3.48 -6.04
C MET A 120 -9.16 -2.87 -5.95
N LYS A 121 -9.37 -1.91 -5.07
CA LYS A 121 -10.64 -1.22 -4.89
C LYS A 121 -10.78 0.02 -5.77
N SER A 122 -9.72 0.43 -6.49
CA SER A 122 -9.76 1.60 -7.35
C SER A 122 -10.69 1.38 -8.55
N PRO A 123 -11.23 2.47 -9.15
CA PRO A 123 -12.10 2.33 -10.33
C PRO A 123 -11.44 1.57 -11.47
N LEU A 124 -10.16 1.84 -11.75
CA LEU A 124 -9.45 1.14 -12.83
C LEU A 124 -9.32 -0.35 -12.53
N SER A 125 -8.94 -0.72 -11.30
CA SER A 125 -8.85 -2.14 -10.91
C SER A 125 -10.18 -2.85 -11.06
N ARG A 126 -11.26 -2.22 -10.63
CA ARG A 126 -12.61 -2.80 -10.74
C ARG A 126 -13.01 -3.03 -12.18
N ALA A 127 -12.61 -2.15 -13.08
CA ALA A 127 -12.87 -2.32 -14.50
C ALA A 127 -12.04 -3.44 -15.10
N LEU A 128 -10.81 -3.63 -14.63
CA LEU A 128 -9.88 -4.63 -15.15
C LEU A 128 -10.13 -6.04 -14.62
N ILE A 129 -10.54 -6.17 -13.35
CA ILE A 129 -10.73 -7.49 -12.73
C ILE A 129 -11.74 -8.32 -13.50
N GLY A 130 -11.35 -9.56 -13.83
CA GLY A 130 -12.18 -10.49 -14.60
C GLY A 130 -11.99 -10.39 -16.10
N LYS A 131 -11.22 -9.43 -16.58
CA LYS A 131 -10.97 -9.24 -18.01
C LYS A 131 -9.76 -10.04 -18.49
N GLU A 132 -9.64 -10.17 -19.80
CA GLU A 132 -8.58 -10.93 -20.45
C GLU A 132 -7.79 -10.07 -21.43
N GLU A 133 -6.65 -10.57 -21.90
CA GLU A 133 -5.86 -9.88 -22.92
C GLU A 133 -6.70 -9.59 -24.15
N GLY A 134 -6.55 -8.40 -24.69
CA GLY A 134 -7.31 -7.93 -25.84
C GLY A 134 -8.62 -7.25 -25.50
N ASP A 135 -9.10 -7.37 -24.26
CA ASP A 135 -10.32 -6.68 -23.86
C ASP A 135 -10.08 -5.18 -23.73
N SER A 136 -11.14 -4.40 -23.99
CA SER A 136 -11.14 -2.96 -23.73
C SER A 136 -12.06 -2.66 -22.56
N VAL A 137 -11.66 -1.69 -21.73
CA VAL A 137 -12.43 -1.27 -20.58
C VAL A 137 -12.60 0.24 -20.57
N GLU A 138 -13.70 0.72 -20.00
CA GLU A 138 -13.94 2.14 -19.78
C GLU A 138 -13.93 2.43 -18.29
N VAL A 139 -13.26 3.53 -17.91
CA VAL A 139 -13.14 3.96 -16.52
C VAL A 139 -13.58 5.41 -16.41
N ARG A 140 -14.48 5.69 -15.48
CA ARG A 140 -14.91 7.05 -15.18
C ARG A 140 -13.94 7.67 -14.18
N THR A 141 -13.38 8.81 -14.55
CA THR A 141 -12.47 9.57 -13.70
C THR A 141 -13.02 10.98 -13.53
N PRO A 142 -12.52 11.76 -12.57
CA PRO A 142 -12.91 13.17 -12.43
C PRO A 142 -12.66 14.00 -13.70
N GLY A 143 -11.67 13.60 -14.51
CA GLY A 143 -11.36 14.27 -15.78
C GLY A 143 -12.16 13.76 -16.97
N GLY A 144 -13.11 12.83 -16.76
CA GLY A 144 -13.93 12.26 -17.84
C GLY A 144 -13.76 10.75 -17.95
N VAL A 145 -14.29 10.18 -19.05
CA VAL A 145 -14.18 8.74 -19.32
C VAL A 145 -12.88 8.46 -20.03
N ARG A 146 -12.16 7.43 -19.58
CA ARG A 146 -10.95 6.93 -20.25
C ARG A 146 -11.15 5.49 -20.67
N SER A 147 -10.63 5.16 -21.85
CA SER A 147 -10.71 3.80 -22.39
C SER A 147 -9.31 3.19 -22.48
N TYR A 148 -9.19 1.95 -22.04
CA TYR A 148 -7.92 1.22 -22.06
C TYR A 148 -8.08 -0.13 -22.74
N GLU A 149 -7.05 -0.53 -23.49
CA GLU A 149 -6.95 -1.88 -24.01
C GLU A 149 -5.94 -2.66 -23.18
N ILE A 150 -6.27 -3.90 -22.85
CA ILE A 150 -5.40 -4.78 -22.07
C ILE A 150 -4.43 -5.47 -23.05
N LEU A 151 -3.14 -5.15 -22.92
CA LEU A 151 -2.11 -5.68 -23.81
C LEU A 151 -1.57 -7.01 -23.32
N SER A 152 -1.33 -7.14 -22.02
CA SER A 152 -0.80 -8.38 -21.46
C SER A 152 -1.20 -8.53 -19.99
N ILE A 153 -1.25 -9.78 -19.55
CA ILE A 153 -1.49 -10.16 -18.15
C ILE A 153 -0.39 -11.13 -17.75
N SER A 154 0.28 -10.85 -16.63
CA SER A 154 1.28 -11.78 -16.08
C SER A 154 1.12 -11.89 -14.58
N TYR A 155 1.63 -13.00 -14.05
CA TYR A 155 1.62 -13.27 -12.61
C TYR A 155 3.05 -13.61 -12.20
N GLN A 156 3.70 -12.65 -11.53
CA GLN A 156 5.13 -12.74 -11.22
C GLN A 156 5.38 -12.98 -9.72
#